data_cabee9468c8b47d67c50d6d5e0a3054d
#
_entry.id   cabee9468c8b47d67c50d6d5e0a3054d
#
_cell.length_a   1.000
_cell.length_b   1.000
_cell.length_c   1.000
_cell.angle_alpha   90.00
_cell.angle_beta   90.00
_cell.angle_gamma   90.00
#
_symmetry.space_group_name_H-M   'P 1'
#
loop_
_entity.id
_entity.type
_entity.pdbx_description
1 polymer ?
#
loop_
_entity_poly.entity_id
_entity_poly.type
_entity_poly.pdbx_seq_one_letter_code
_entity_poly.pdbx_strand_id
1 'polypeptide(L)'
;LAFLYGYQPTTILLDEPDAHLHVNLQREILDFFKRKSVERNTQFLIATHAEEFARGVDASQIVSLLAQVPKRIQSTPEVLRAMAEVSNEEITRLMASPYILYVEGESDERMLRAWADQCGAQAAMDKVCFKSMDGGDKKNMKTRADEHFAALKQIIPEASRLMLFDYDDKDSAFHPLSNNPALAEWKRKNIENYLLVPDAWKRAAVWQMECGEDDLFAQSILQAIDAFFADQNLTLPPGKTWRNVTANVFSVVDGKRILFENDDSLFQKLQNGSPSVKLIREQVAMSMVTDEIHEDVHQFISKLVSLAG
;
A
#
# COMPACT_ATOMS: atom_id res chain seq x y z
N LEU A 1 23.27 19.53 27.82
CA LEU A 1 24.36 19.01 28.68
C LEU A 1 24.84 20.03 29.70
N ALA A 2 25.11 21.27 29.33
CA ALA A 2 25.57 22.32 30.28
C ALA A 2 24.63 22.51 31.48
N PHE A 3 23.31 22.41 31.27
CA PHE A 3 22.31 22.48 32.34
C PHE A 3 22.49 21.37 33.40
N LEU A 4 22.88 20.17 33.00
CA LEU A 4 23.15 19.06 33.92
C LEU A 4 24.35 19.30 34.87
N TYR A 5 25.29 20.17 34.49
CA TYR A 5 26.41 20.49 35.34
C TYR A 5 26.12 21.62 36.35
N GLY A 6 25.20 22.52 35.98
CA GLY A 6 24.86 23.69 36.83
C GLY A 6 23.71 23.44 37.82
N TYR A 7 22.83 22.49 37.52
CA TYR A 7 21.65 22.19 38.31
C TYR A 7 21.60 20.71 38.68
N GLN A 8 20.87 20.37 39.74
CA GLN A 8 20.62 18.99 40.16
C GLN A 8 19.12 18.69 40.05
N PRO A 9 18.57 18.57 38.86
CA PRO A 9 17.16 18.24 38.67
C PRO A 9 16.89 16.80 39.08
N THR A 10 15.74 16.54 39.67
CA THR A 10 15.28 15.19 40.01
C THR A 10 14.77 14.44 38.80
N THR A 11 14.20 15.16 37.81
CA THR A 11 13.69 14.59 36.57
C THR A 11 14.04 15.51 35.40
N ILE A 12 14.43 14.91 34.26
CA ILE A 12 14.75 15.59 33.03
C ILE A 12 13.91 14.98 31.92
N LEU A 13 13.23 15.84 31.17
CA LEU A 13 12.52 15.48 29.96
C LEU A 13 13.38 15.83 28.74
N LEU A 14 13.59 14.87 27.86
CA LEU A 14 14.34 15.04 26.63
C LEU A 14 13.45 14.62 25.46
N ASP A 15 13.39 15.47 24.46
CA ASP A 15 12.67 15.22 23.22
C ASP A 15 13.69 15.10 22.09
N GLU A 16 13.71 13.92 21.41
CA GLU A 16 14.60 13.60 20.30
C GLU A 16 16.07 13.96 20.53
N PRO A 17 16.70 13.57 21.67
CA PRO A 17 18.09 13.97 21.96
C PRO A 17 19.12 13.32 21.02
N ASP A 18 18.69 12.35 20.24
CA ASP A 18 19.42 11.62 19.20
C ASP A 18 19.28 12.22 17.80
N ALA A 19 18.41 13.22 17.62
CA ALA A 19 18.16 13.84 16.32
C ALA A 19 19.47 14.30 15.67
N HIS A 20 19.67 13.87 14.41
CA HIS A 20 20.88 14.16 13.60
C HIS A 20 22.20 13.57 14.12
N LEU A 21 22.17 12.71 15.13
CA LEU A 21 23.36 12.05 15.62
C LEU A 21 23.65 10.75 14.86
N HIS A 22 24.92 10.52 14.55
CA HIS A 22 25.37 9.23 14.04
C HIS A 22 25.20 8.14 15.12
N VAL A 23 24.94 6.90 14.72
CA VAL A 23 24.66 5.73 15.57
C VAL A 23 25.62 5.61 16.76
N ASN A 24 26.91 5.81 16.54
CA ASN A 24 27.89 5.75 17.63
C ASN A 24 27.69 6.84 18.69
N LEU A 25 27.35 8.06 18.26
CA LEU A 25 27.05 9.15 19.18
C LEU A 25 25.72 8.94 19.93
N GLN A 26 24.75 8.29 19.30
CA GLN A 26 23.51 7.90 19.97
C GLN A 26 23.79 6.95 21.15
N ARG A 27 24.67 5.97 20.96
CA ARG A 27 25.11 5.06 22.04
C ARG A 27 25.85 5.80 23.15
N GLU A 28 26.80 6.65 22.78
CA GLU A 28 27.60 7.41 23.74
C GLU A 28 26.73 8.34 24.62
N ILE A 29 25.74 9.01 24.01
CA ILE A 29 24.85 9.90 24.74
C ILE A 29 23.90 9.14 25.65
N LEU A 30 23.41 7.95 25.22
CA LEU A 30 22.61 7.08 26.06
C LEU A 30 23.40 6.59 27.28
N ASP A 31 24.64 6.15 27.07
CA ASP A 31 25.53 5.73 28.16
C ASP A 31 25.88 6.88 29.11
N PHE A 32 26.00 8.08 28.59
CA PHE A 32 26.14 9.27 29.41
C PHE A 32 24.89 9.52 30.29
N PHE A 33 23.66 9.41 29.74
CA PHE A 33 22.43 9.57 30.52
C PHE A 33 22.30 8.51 31.60
N LYS A 34 22.63 7.24 31.30
CA LYS A 34 22.63 6.15 32.27
C LYS A 34 23.59 6.42 33.44
N ARG A 35 24.83 6.80 33.14
CA ARG A 35 25.80 7.16 34.18
C ARG A 35 25.31 8.32 35.04
N LYS A 36 24.79 9.39 34.41
CA LYS A 36 24.30 10.57 35.12
C LYS A 36 23.04 10.30 35.94
N SER A 37 22.19 9.38 35.49
CA SER A 37 21.04 8.94 36.26
C SER A 37 21.46 8.37 37.62
N VAL A 38 22.46 7.50 37.61
CA VAL A 38 22.99 6.88 38.86
C VAL A 38 23.77 7.89 39.70
N GLU A 39 24.72 8.61 39.09
CA GLU A 39 25.62 9.55 39.80
C GLU A 39 24.87 10.67 40.51
N ARG A 40 23.74 11.12 39.94
CA ARG A 40 23.01 12.30 40.43
C ARG A 40 21.61 11.99 40.95
N ASN A 41 21.23 10.71 40.96
CA ASN A 41 19.90 10.27 41.32
C ASN A 41 18.82 11.03 40.52
N THR A 42 19.04 11.19 39.20
CA THR A 42 18.18 11.92 38.28
C THR A 42 17.44 10.96 37.38
N GLN A 43 16.14 11.10 37.25
CA GLN A 43 15.34 10.35 36.29
C GLN A 43 15.39 11.05 34.91
N PHE A 44 15.66 10.29 33.84
CA PHE A 44 15.51 10.73 32.46
C PHE A 44 14.26 10.14 31.84
N LEU A 45 13.41 10.99 31.29
CA LEU A 45 12.28 10.60 30.42
C LEU A 45 12.62 11.07 29.02
N ILE A 46 12.84 10.13 28.11
CA ILE A 46 13.35 10.40 26.77
C ILE A 46 12.30 10.00 25.76
N ALA A 47 11.80 10.94 24.98
CA ALA A 47 11.02 10.66 23.78
C ALA A 47 11.99 10.52 22.60
N THR A 48 11.93 9.41 21.90
CA THR A 48 12.81 9.11 20.76
C THR A 48 12.21 8.01 19.89
N HIS A 49 12.56 8.01 18.60
CA HIS A 49 12.30 6.92 17.67
C HIS A 49 13.58 6.15 17.29
N ALA A 50 14.72 6.42 17.95
CA ALA A 50 15.98 5.78 17.63
C ALA A 50 16.06 4.36 18.18
N GLU A 51 16.32 3.40 17.27
CA GLU A 51 16.54 1.99 17.63
C GLU A 51 17.65 1.81 18.68
N GLU A 52 18.73 2.57 18.59
CA GLU A 52 19.87 2.45 19.49
C GLU A 52 19.50 2.77 20.95
N PHE A 53 18.58 3.68 21.18
CA PHE A 53 18.05 3.95 22.50
C PHE A 53 17.22 2.76 23.01
N ALA A 54 16.34 2.20 22.15
CA ALA A 54 15.56 1.02 22.50
C ALA A 54 16.43 -0.22 22.75
N ARG A 55 17.52 -0.41 21.95
CA ARG A 55 18.50 -1.49 22.15
C ARG A 55 19.28 -1.38 23.46
N GLY A 56 19.51 -0.14 23.88
CA GLY A 56 20.38 0.15 25.01
C GLY A 56 19.68 0.04 26.37
N VAL A 57 18.36 -0.12 26.47
CA VAL A 57 17.62 -0.14 27.73
C VAL A 57 16.85 -1.45 27.90
N ASP A 58 16.42 -1.73 29.14
CA ASP A 58 15.55 -2.88 29.43
C ASP A 58 14.13 -2.62 28.87
N ALA A 59 13.46 -3.66 28.38
CA ALA A 59 12.10 -3.57 27.85
C ALA A 59 11.13 -2.90 28.84
N SER A 60 11.26 -3.18 30.13
CA SER A 60 10.43 -2.59 31.19
C SER A 60 10.56 -1.06 31.30
N GLN A 61 11.64 -0.49 30.76
CA GLN A 61 11.88 0.96 30.74
C GLN A 61 11.27 1.64 29.50
N ILE A 62 10.83 0.87 28.53
CA ILE A 62 10.26 1.40 27.27
C ILE A 62 8.74 1.47 27.40
N VAL A 63 8.18 2.63 27.07
CA VAL A 63 6.75 2.86 26.96
C VAL A 63 6.44 3.29 25.54
N SER A 64 5.63 2.53 24.83
CA SER A 64 5.09 2.94 23.53
C SER A 64 3.97 3.94 23.75
N LEU A 65 4.06 5.10 23.07
CA LEU A 65 3.02 6.12 23.01
C LEU A 65 2.22 6.04 21.71
N LEU A 66 2.47 5.03 20.89
CA LEU A 66 1.87 4.88 19.55
C LEU A 66 0.45 4.30 19.59
N ALA A 67 0.03 3.72 20.71
CA ALA A 67 -1.33 3.29 20.93
C ALA A 67 -2.17 4.42 21.59
N GLN A 68 -3.50 4.34 21.48
CA GLN A 68 -4.41 5.29 22.18
C GLN A 68 -4.14 5.35 23.69
N VAL A 69 -3.65 4.26 24.26
CA VAL A 69 -3.23 4.17 25.66
C VAL A 69 -1.75 3.80 25.72
N PRO A 70 -0.91 4.58 26.42
CA PRO A 70 0.51 4.27 26.61
C PRO A 70 0.69 2.85 27.18
N LYS A 71 1.56 2.06 26.54
CA LYS A 71 1.78 0.65 26.91
C LYS A 71 3.26 0.38 27.18
N ARG A 72 3.57 -0.26 28.31
CA ARG A 72 4.90 -0.80 28.57
C ARG A 72 5.19 -2.00 27.67
N ILE A 73 6.41 -2.06 27.18
CA ILE A 73 6.87 -3.11 26.29
C ILE A 73 7.30 -4.33 27.10
N GLN A 74 7.02 -5.52 26.57
CA GLN A 74 7.34 -6.78 27.24
C GLN A 74 8.62 -7.42 26.73
N SER A 75 9.02 -7.10 25.49
CA SER A 75 10.17 -7.71 24.84
C SER A 75 10.88 -6.72 23.92
N THR A 76 12.14 -6.37 24.24
CA THR A 76 12.97 -5.47 23.42
C THR A 76 13.22 -6.01 21.99
N PRO A 77 13.54 -7.31 21.77
CA PRO A 77 13.74 -7.83 20.43
C PRO A 77 12.52 -7.68 19.51
N GLU A 78 11.30 -7.86 20.04
CA GLU A 78 10.06 -7.71 19.27
C GLU A 78 9.83 -6.27 18.85
N VAL A 79 10.11 -5.32 19.73
CA VAL A 79 9.98 -3.90 19.42
C VAL A 79 11.02 -3.45 18.42
N LEU A 80 12.27 -3.86 18.57
CA LEU A 80 13.33 -3.54 17.62
C LEU A 80 13.01 -4.08 16.23
N ARG A 81 12.48 -5.30 16.15
CA ARG A 81 12.02 -5.88 14.90
C ARG A 81 10.87 -5.03 14.33
N ALA A 82 9.92 -4.63 15.16
CA ALA A 82 8.81 -3.79 14.75
C ALA A 82 9.29 -2.42 14.22
N MET A 83 10.22 -1.77 14.91
CA MET A 83 10.80 -0.49 14.47
C MET A 83 11.62 -0.63 13.17
N ALA A 84 12.25 -1.76 12.93
CA ALA A 84 12.99 -2.03 11.70
C ALA A 84 12.08 -2.34 10.50
N GLU A 85 10.92 -2.95 10.74
CA GLU A 85 9.98 -3.39 9.69
C GLU A 85 8.88 -2.36 9.39
N VAL A 86 8.57 -1.47 10.35
CA VAL A 86 7.48 -0.48 10.24
C VAL A 86 8.07 0.92 10.12
N SER A 87 7.77 1.61 9.04
CA SER A 87 8.26 2.98 8.83
C SER A 87 7.52 4.00 9.71
N ASN A 88 8.18 5.13 9.99
CA ASN A 88 7.56 6.24 10.73
C ASN A 88 6.31 6.79 10.03
N GLU A 89 6.28 6.74 8.69
CA GLU A 89 5.12 7.15 7.91
C GLU A 89 3.93 6.21 8.12
N GLU A 90 4.18 4.89 8.10
CA GLU A 90 3.15 3.87 8.40
C GLU A 90 2.61 4.05 9.81
N ILE A 91 3.49 4.26 10.79
CA ILE A 91 3.08 4.52 12.18
C ILE A 91 2.18 5.75 12.26
N THR A 92 2.58 6.86 11.65
CA THR A 92 1.80 8.11 11.67
C THR A 92 0.43 7.95 11.04
N ARG A 93 0.36 7.26 9.90
CA ARG A 93 -0.92 6.95 9.22
C ARG A 93 -1.81 6.05 10.08
N LEU A 94 -1.23 5.00 10.66
CA LEU A 94 -1.96 4.02 11.46
C LEU A 94 -2.40 4.57 12.83
N MET A 95 -1.74 5.59 13.34
CA MET A 95 -2.23 6.34 14.53
C MET A 95 -3.51 7.12 14.23
N ALA A 96 -3.65 7.64 13.02
CA ALA A 96 -4.85 8.35 12.59
C ALA A 96 -6.01 7.38 12.25
N SER A 97 -5.67 6.25 11.61
CA SER A 97 -6.61 5.18 11.26
C SER A 97 -5.88 3.84 11.31
N PRO A 98 -6.15 2.99 12.31
CA PRO A 98 -5.39 1.75 12.56
C PRO A 98 -5.78 0.63 11.59
N TYR A 99 -5.85 0.93 10.30
CA TYR A 99 -6.23 0.00 9.24
C TYR A 99 -5.18 -0.09 8.14
N ILE A 100 -4.63 -1.29 7.91
CA ILE A 100 -3.63 -1.54 6.88
C ILE A 100 -4.17 -2.49 5.81
N LEU A 101 -3.97 -2.11 4.54
CA LEU A 101 -4.25 -2.93 3.38
C LEU A 101 -2.93 -3.38 2.73
N TYR A 102 -2.71 -4.68 2.75
CA TYR A 102 -1.61 -5.30 2.02
C TYR A 102 -2.06 -5.58 0.59
N VAL A 103 -1.26 -5.14 -0.37
CA VAL A 103 -1.46 -5.34 -1.82
C VAL A 103 -0.23 -6.02 -2.42
N GLU A 104 -0.36 -6.64 -3.58
CA GLU A 104 0.77 -7.34 -4.20
C GLU A 104 1.90 -6.39 -4.58
N GLY A 105 1.57 -5.22 -5.13
CA GLY A 105 2.52 -4.21 -5.55
C GLY A 105 2.00 -2.78 -5.44
N GLU A 106 2.90 -1.81 -5.64
CA GLU A 106 2.55 -0.38 -5.62
C GLU A 106 1.54 0.00 -6.73
N SER A 107 1.55 -0.72 -7.86
CA SER A 107 0.59 -0.48 -8.94
C SER A 107 -0.85 -0.70 -8.51
N ASP A 108 -1.07 -1.67 -7.61
CA ASP A 108 -2.40 -2.02 -7.10
C ASP A 108 -2.95 -0.90 -6.23
N GLU A 109 -2.10 -0.34 -5.34
CA GLU A 109 -2.46 0.84 -4.55
C GLU A 109 -2.89 2.00 -5.46
N ARG A 110 -2.09 2.30 -6.49
CA ARG A 110 -2.36 3.42 -7.40
C ARG A 110 -3.66 3.22 -8.16
N MET A 111 -3.93 2.02 -8.67
CA MET A 111 -5.20 1.69 -9.33
C MET A 111 -6.38 1.79 -8.37
N LEU A 112 -6.26 1.25 -7.15
CA LEU A 112 -7.32 1.32 -6.14
C LEU A 112 -7.64 2.76 -5.74
N ARG A 113 -6.63 3.62 -5.59
CA ARG A 113 -6.82 5.05 -5.32
C ARG A 113 -7.53 5.75 -6.47
N ALA A 114 -7.12 5.47 -7.72
CA ALA A 114 -7.75 6.03 -8.91
C ALA A 114 -9.23 5.64 -9.01
N TRP A 115 -9.57 4.38 -8.81
CA TRP A 115 -10.97 3.93 -8.81
C TRP A 115 -11.78 4.47 -7.63
N ALA A 116 -11.15 4.60 -6.45
CA ALA A 116 -11.82 5.18 -5.29
C ALA A 116 -12.17 6.65 -5.51
N ASP A 117 -11.31 7.40 -6.17
CA ASP A 117 -11.60 8.79 -6.56
C ASP A 117 -12.81 8.85 -7.51
N GLN A 118 -12.84 8.04 -8.55
CA GLN A 118 -13.98 7.93 -9.48
C GLN A 118 -15.28 7.49 -8.80
N CYS A 119 -15.18 6.72 -7.70
CA CYS A 119 -16.33 6.27 -6.90
C CYS A 119 -16.70 7.25 -5.77
N GLY A 120 -16.01 8.39 -5.63
CA GLY A 120 -16.25 9.35 -4.55
C GLY A 120 -15.83 8.86 -3.16
N ALA A 121 -14.88 7.90 -3.09
CA ALA A 121 -14.41 7.27 -1.85
C ALA A 121 -12.99 7.69 -1.45
N GLN A 122 -12.44 8.77 -2.04
CA GLN A 122 -11.07 9.23 -1.81
C GLN A 122 -10.79 9.48 -0.33
N ALA A 123 -11.68 10.18 0.38
CA ALA A 123 -11.49 10.51 1.79
C ALA A 123 -11.36 9.27 2.71
N ALA A 124 -12.01 8.16 2.37
CA ALA A 124 -11.86 6.91 3.09
C ALA A 124 -10.53 6.22 2.71
N MET A 125 -10.14 6.30 1.44
CA MET A 125 -8.90 5.72 0.95
C MET A 125 -7.66 6.41 1.53
N ASP A 126 -7.75 7.72 1.81
CA ASP A 126 -6.67 8.49 2.46
C ASP A 126 -6.40 8.03 3.90
N LYS A 127 -7.39 7.42 4.55
CA LYS A 127 -7.25 6.83 5.88
C LYS A 127 -6.61 5.43 5.86
N VAL A 128 -6.59 4.74 4.72
CA VAL A 128 -6.02 3.41 4.60
C VAL A 128 -4.51 3.49 4.46
N CYS A 129 -3.78 2.81 5.33
CA CYS A 129 -2.35 2.58 5.17
C CYS A 129 -2.14 1.43 4.18
N PHE A 130 -1.46 1.68 3.06
CA PHE A 130 -1.12 0.64 2.09
C PHE A 130 0.27 0.10 2.35
N LYS A 131 0.43 -1.21 2.13
CA LYS A 131 1.73 -1.89 2.20
C LYS A 131 1.86 -2.89 1.06
N SER A 132 2.90 -2.73 0.25
CA SER A 132 3.26 -3.74 -0.75
C SER A 132 3.76 -5.02 -0.09
N MET A 133 3.35 -6.16 -0.66
CA MET A 133 3.88 -7.48 -0.31
C MET A 133 5.05 -7.89 -1.22
N ASP A 134 5.53 -7.01 -2.09
CA ASP A 134 6.66 -7.17 -3.02
C ASP A 134 6.52 -8.36 -3.99
N GLY A 135 5.30 -8.67 -4.37
CA GLY A 135 4.99 -9.71 -5.35
C GLY A 135 5.50 -11.11 -4.99
N GLY A 136 5.44 -12.01 -5.95
CA GLY A 136 5.87 -13.40 -5.80
C GLY A 136 4.73 -14.37 -5.58
N ASP A 137 5.01 -15.55 -5.03
CA ASP A 137 3.95 -16.50 -4.71
C ASP A 137 3.13 -16.07 -3.48
N LYS A 138 1.85 -16.41 -3.47
CA LYS A 138 0.89 -16.01 -2.42
C LYS A 138 1.32 -16.43 -1.02
N LYS A 139 1.96 -17.57 -0.88
CA LYS A 139 2.41 -18.07 0.43
C LYS A 139 3.50 -17.19 1.00
N ASN A 140 4.48 -16.80 0.19
CA ASN A 140 5.57 -15.93 0.61
C ASN A 140 5.05 -14.51 0.87
N MET A 141 4.18 -13.97 0.00
CA MET A 141 3.51 -12.68 0.23
C MET A 141 2.75 -12.66 1.56
N LYS A 142 1.94 -13.71 1.79
CA LYS A 142 1.20 -13.85 3.05
C LYS A 142 2.13 -13.93 4.26
N THR A 143 3.23 -14.68 4.17
CA THR A 143 4.18 -14.81 5.28
C THR A 143 4.79 -13.46 5.63
N ARG A 144 5.27 -12.69 4.62
CA ARG A 144 5.80 -11.33 4.84
C ARG A 144 4.77 -10.40 5.48
N ALA A 145 3.54 -10.40 4.97
CA ALA A 145 2.47 -9.59 5.55
C ALA A 145 2.10 -10.01 6.97
N ASP A 146 2.12 -11.32 7.28
CA ASP A 146 1.87 -11.84 8.62
C ASP A 146 2.98 -11.41 9.59
N GLU A 147 4.25 -11.48 9.18
CA GLU A 147 5.39 -11.07 9.99
C GLU A 147 5.38 -9.55 10.25
N HIS A 148 5.19 -8.75 9.21
CA HIS A 148 5.05 -7.31 9.34
C HIS A 148 3.87 -6.93 10.25
N PHE A 149 2.71 -7.55 10.07
CA PHE A 149 1.54 -7.27 10.88
C PHE A 149 1.72 -7.70 12.35
N ALA A 150 2.41 -8.81 12.60
CA ALA A 150 2.74 -9.24 13.95
C ALA A 150 3.66 -8.23 14.66
N ALA A 151 4.65 -7.68 13.94
CA ALA A 151 5.49 -6.60 14.41
C ALA A 151 4.68 -5.32 14.68
N LEU A 152 3.82 -4.93 13.73
CA LEU A 152 2.95 -3.77 13.87
C LEU A 152 2.03 -3.86 15.09
N LYS A 153 1.47 -5.03 15.38
CA LYS A 153 0.60 -5.27 16.55
C LYS A 153 1.30 -5.05 17.89
N GLN A 154 2.62 -5.16 17.95
CA GLN A 154 3.39 -4.84 19.16
C GLN A 154 3.39 -3.33 19.43
N ILE A 155 3.35 -2.53 18.36
CA ILE A 155 3.40 -1.07 18.42
C ILE A 155 1.99 -0.50 18.51
N ILE A 156 1.07 -0.97 17.66
CA ILE A 156 -0.32 -0.51 17.55
C ILE A 156 -1.26 -1.71 17.74
N PRO A 157 -1.61 -2.07 18.98
CA PRO A 157 -2.43 -3.25 19.29
C PRO A 157 -3.82 -3.24 18.65
N GLU A 158 -4.40 -2.06 18.41
CA GLU A 158 -5.68 -1.86 17.75
C GLU A 158 -5.64 -2.02 16.24
N ALA A 159 -4.45 -2.07 15.61
CA ALA A 159 -4.33 -2.21 14.17
C ALA A 159 -5.12 -3.41 13.65
N SER A 160 -5.84 -3.20 12.57
CA SER A 160 -6.55 -4.23 11.81
C SER A 160 -6.03 -4.27 10.37
N ARG A 161 -6.24 -5.39 9.69
CA ARG A 161 -5.67 -5.59 8.36
C ARG A 161 -6.63 -6.26 7.38
N LEU A 162 -6.35 -6.02 6.11
CA LEU A 162 -6.84 -6.81 5.00
C LEU A 162 -5.65 -7.11 4.07
N MET A 163 -5.57 -8.31 3.51
CA MET A 163 -4.65 -8.67 2.44
C MET A 163 -5.46 -8.91 1.17
N LEU A 164 -5.07 -8.29 0.07
CA LEU A 164 -5.70 -8.44 -1.23
C LEU A 164 -4.75 -9.19 -2.17
N PHE A 165 -5.25 -10.23 -2.79
CA PHE A 165 -4.51 -11.09 -3.73
C PHE A 165 -5.20 -11.14 -5.08
N ASP A 166 -4.40 -11.35 -6.12
CA ASP A 166 -4.89 -11.75 -7.43
C ASP A 166 -5.43 -13.18 -7.40
N TYR A 167 -6.40 -13.49 -8.27
CA TYR A 167 -6.87 -14.87 -8.45
C TYR A 167 -5.91 -15.65 -9.34
N ASP A 168 -5.05 -16.45 -8.75
CA ASP A 168 -4.10 -17.29 -9.47
C ASP A 168 -4.61 -18.74 -9.53
N ASP A 169 -5.05 -19.18 -10.70
CA ASP A 169 -5.58 -20.52 -10.95
C ASP A 169 -4.66 -21.66 -10.49
N LYS A 170 -3.38 -21.37 -10.31
CA LYS A 170 -2.35 -22.39 -10.05
C LYS A 170 -2.08 -22.64 -8.58
N ASP A 171 -2.56 -21.78 -7.71
CA ASP A 171 -2.22 -21.86 -6.28
C ASP A 171 -3.37 -22.45 -5.46
N SER A 172 -3.58 -23.74 -5.63
CA SER A 172 -4.55 -24.52 -4.84
C SER A 172 -4.28 -24.50 -3.32
N ALA A 173 -3.11 -24.01 -2.89
CA ALA A 173 -2.76 -23.89 -1.47
C ALA A 173 -3.58 -22.80 -0.75
N PHE A 174 -4.28 -21.96 -1.50
CA PHE A 174 -5.08 -20.86 -0.95
C PHE A 174 -6.59 -21.07 -0.98
N HIS A 175 -7.07 -22.22 -1.43
CA HIS A 175 -8.46 -22.59 -1.18
C HIS A 175 -8.61 -22.98 0.30
N PRO A 176 -8.92 -22.12 1.13
CA PRO A 176 -10.15 -21.46 1.47
C PRO A 176 -9.93 -20.05 2.07
N LEU A 177 -9.61 -19.10 1.24
CA LEU A 177 -9.59 -17.69 1.66
C LEU A 177 -10.97 -17.20 2.13
N SER A 178 -12.02 -17.91 1.69
CA SER A 178 -13.42 -17.57 1.93
C SER A 178 -13.84 -17.47 3.38
N ASN A 179 -13.09 -18.03 4.33
CA ASN A 179 -13.44 -18.05 5.75
C ASN A 179 -12.55 -17.11 6.61
N ASN A 180 -11.54 -16.47 6.02
CA ASN A 180 -10.70 -15.52 6.75
C ASN A 180 -11.08 -14.07 6.39
N PRO A 181 -11.69 -13.30 7.32
CA PRO A 181 -12.12 -11.93 7.05
C PRO A 181 -10.96 -10.97 6.74
N ALA A 182 -9.74 -11.34 7.13
CA ALA A 182 -8.54 -10.57 6.84
C ALA A 182 -7.94 -10.83 5.45
N LEU A 183 -8.56 -11.70 4.64
CA LEU A 183 -8.11 -12.01 3.30
C LEU A 183 -9.19 -11.64 2.28
N ALA A 184 -8.76 -11.12 1.15
CA ALA A 184 -9.58 -10.88 -0.03
C ALA A 184 -8.83 -11.34 -1.28
N GLU A 185 -9.57 -11.76 -2.28
CA GLU A 185 -9.04 -12.18 -3.56
C GLU A 185 -9.93 -11.64 -4.66
N TRP A 186 -9.31 -11.17 -5.75
CA TRP A 186 -10.04 -10.75 -6.93
C TRP A 186 -10.77 -11.96 -7.55
N LYS A 187 -11.90 -11.71 -8.20
CA LYS A 187 -12.62 -12.76 -8.95
C LYS A 187 -12.04 -12.96 -10.35
N ARG A 188 -11.25 -12.02 -10.83
CA ARG A 188 -10.52 -12.09 -12.10
C ARG A 188 -9.05 -12.42 -11.84
N LYS A 189 -8.38 -12.95 -12.86
CA LYS A 189 -7.02 -13.51 -12.76
C LYS A 189 -6.05 -12.55 -12.07
N ASN A 190 -6.04 -11.29 -12.48
CA ASN A 190 -5.28 -10.23 -11.82
C ASN A 190 -6.05 -8.90 -11.84
N ILE A 191 -5.59 -7.95 -11.06
CA ILE A 191 -6.22 -6.63 -10.92
C ILE A 191 -6.29 -5.89 -12.26
N GLU A 192 -5.33 -6.08 -13.17
CA GLU A 192 -5.33 -5.47 -14.49
C GLU A 192 -6.48 -5.97 -15.38
N ASN A 193 -7.09 -7.10 -15.07
CA ASN A 193 -8.29 -7.54 -15.79
C ASN A 193 -9.48 -6.59 -15.65
N TYR A 194 -9.45 -5.70 -14.65
CA TYR A 194 -10.46 -4.65 -14.50
C TYR A 194 -10.17 -3.41 -15.35
N LEU A 195 -9.00 -3.33 -15.99
CA LEU A 195 -8.64 -2.32 -17.00
C LEU A 195 -8.98 -2.73 -18.42
N LEU A 196 -9.63 -3.89 -18.64
CA LEU A 196 -10.02 -4.37 -19.96
C LEU A 196 -11.25 -3.59 -20.49
N VAL A 197 -11.14 -2.28 -20.56
CA VAL A 197 -12.17 -1.32 -20.97
C VAL A 197 -11.59 -0.42 -22.06
N PRO A 198 -11.88 -0.67 -23.36
CA PRO A 198 -11.29 0.06 -24.49
C PRO A 198 -11.43 1.58 -24.38
N ASP A 199 -12.60 2.06 -23.97
CA ASP A 199 -12.88 3.49 -23.90
C ASP A 199 -12.05 4.22 -22.85
N ALA A 200 -11.70 3.55 -21.75
CA ALA A 200 -10.77 4.10 -20.76
C ALA A 200 -9.36 4.28 -21.34
N TRP A 201 -8.87 3.31 -22.13
CA TRP A 201 -7.60 3.40 -22.83
C TRP A 201 -7.58 4.53 -23.86
N LYS A 202 -8.68 4.70 -24.61
CA LYS A 202 -8.81 5.80 -25.58
C LYS A 202 -8.74 7.16 -24.90
N ARG A 203 -9.52 7.37 -23.81
CA ARG A 203 -9.48 8.62 -23.06
C ARG A 203 -8.11 8.91 -22.46
N ALA A 204 -7.45 7.89 -21.88
CA ALA A 204 -6.10 8.02 -21.37
C ALA A 204 -5.09 8.43 -22.46
N ALA A 205 -5.21 7.86 -23.66
CA ALA A 205 -4.34 8.18 -24.79
C ALA A 205 -4.55 9.62 -25.26
N VAL A 206 -5.79 10.04 -25.47
CA VAL A 206 -6.14 11.42 -25.87
C VAL A 206 -5.64 12.43 -24.83
N TRP A 207 -5.86 12.14 -23.56
CA TRP A 207 -5.38 13.00 -22.48
C TRP A 207 -3.85 13.14 -22.48
N GLN A 208 -3.12 12.05 -22.67
CA GLN A 208 -1.65 12.09 -22.69
C GLN A 208 -1.07 12.78 -23.93
N MET A 209 -1.76 12.70 -25.05
CA MET A 209 -1.32 13.38 -26.29
C MET A 209 -1.64 14.88 -26.31
N GLU A 210 -2.43 15.37 -25.34
CA GLU A 210 -2.90 16.76 -25.26
C GLU A 210 -3.57 17.24 -26.58
N CYS A 211 -4.23 16.33 -27.30
CA CYS A 211 -4.88 16.60 -28.59
C CYS A 211 -6.37 16.26 -28.53
N GLY A 212 -7.13 16.74 -29.54
CA GLY A 212 -8.55 16.36 -29.68
C GLY A 212 -8.69 14.96 -30.30
N GLU A 213 -9.83 14.34 -30.09
CA GLU A 213 -10.15 13.04 -30.69
C GLU A 213 -10.16 13.09 -32.25
N ASP A 214 -10.39 14.26 -32.84
CA ASP A 214 -10.42 14.49 -34.28
C ASP A 214 -9.00 14.60 -34.92
N ASP A 215 -7.94 14.59 -34.10
CA ASP A 215 -6.57 14.62 -34.60
C ASP A 215 -6.23 13.31 -35.33
N LEU A 216 -5.56 13.40 -36.50
CA LEU A 216 -5.21 12.23 -37.31
C LEU A 216 -4.31 11.23 -36.58
N PHE A 217 -3.42 11.73 -35.71
CA PHE A 217 -2.55 10.87 -34.89
C PHE A 217 -3.37 10.19 -33.79
N ALA A 218 -4.28 10.93 -33.13
CA ALA A 218 -5.20 10.37 -32.17
C ALA A 218 -6.03 9.26 -32.80
N GLN A 219 -6.62 9.50 -33.95
CA GLN A 219 -7.43 8.50 -34.68
C GLN A 219 -6.68 7.18 -34.91
N SER A 220 -5.42 7.25 -35.30
CA SER A 220 -4.56 6.07 -35.51
C SER A 220 -4.40 5.25 -34.21
N ILE A 221 -4.18 5.92 -33.08
CA ILE A 221 -4.04 5.28 -31.76
C ILE A 221 -5.37 4.70 -31.30
N LEU A 222 -6.48 5.43 -31.46
CA LEU A 222 -7.82 4.96 -31.10
C LEU A 222 -8.20 3.70 -31.89
N GLN A 223 -7.92 3.65 -33.18
CA GLN A 223 -8.13 2.48 -34.03
C GLN A 223 -7.26 1.31 -33.61
N ALA A 224 -6.00 1.54 -33.23
CA ALA A 224 -5.12 0.49 -32.73
C ALA A 224 -5.64 -0.12 -31.42
N ILE A 225 -6.21 0.69 -30.52
CA ILE A 225 -6.85 0.21 -29.29
C ILE A 225 -8.06 -0.67 -29.64
N ASP A 226 -8.97 -0.20 -30.49
CA ASP A 226 -10.16 -0.95 -30.89
C ASP A 226 -9.79 -2.29 -31.55
N ALA A 227 -8.83 -2.27 -32.45
CA ALA A 227 -8.35 -3.48 -33.11
C ALA A 227 -7.76 -4.48 -32.11
N PHE A 228 -6.94 -4.00 -31.16
CA PHE A 228 -6.38 -4.87 -30.13
C PHE A 228 -7.46 -5.59 -29.31
N PHE A 229 -8.46 -4.88 -28.81
CA PHE A 229 -9.54 -5.49 -28.02
C PHE A 229 -10.40 -6.44 -28.86
N ALA A 230 -10.65 -6.12 -30.13
CA ALA A 230 -11.37 -7.00 -31.04
C ALA A 230 -10.58 -8.30 -31.33
N ASP A 231 -9.28 -8.20 -31.61
CA ASP A 231 -8.40 -9.35 -31.87
C ASP A 231 -8.32 -10.31 -30.67
N GLN A 232 -8.38 -9.76 -29.46
CA GLN A 232 -8.40 -10.54 -28.21
C GLN A 232 -9.80 -11.06 -27.84
N ASN A 233 -10.83 -10.80 -28.64
CA ASN A 233 -12.24 -11.09 -28.31
C ASN A 233 -12.73 -10.47 -27.00
N LEU A 234 -12.19 -9.30 -26.64
CA LEU A 234 -12.49 -8.56 -25.41
C LEU A 234 -13.54 -7.46 -25.68
N THR A 235 -14.63 -7.83 -26.32
CA THR A 235 -15.77 -6.94 -26.59
C THR A 235 -16.93 -7.27 -25.67
N LEU A 236 -17.72 -6.23 -25.33
CA LEU A 236 -18.89 -6.43 -24.48
C LEU A 236 -19.93 -7.33 -25.15
N PRO A 237 -20.41 -8.38 -24.47
CA PRO A 237 -21.54 -9.17 -24.94
C PRO A 237 -22.82 -8.28 -25.03
N PRO A 238 -23.73 -8.58 -25.96
CA PRO A 238 -24.99 -7.84 -26.08
C PRO A 238 -25.74 -7.73 -24.74
N GLY A 239 -26.20 -6.52 -24.39
CA GLY A 239 -26.95 -6.26 -23.17
C GLY A 239 -26.13 -6.25 -21.88
N LYS A 240 -24.80 -6.31 -21.95
CA LYS A 240 -23.91 -6.17 -20.81
C LYS A 240 -23.26 -4.78 -20.79
N THR A 241 -22.86 -4.36 -19.58
CA THR A 241 -22.03 -3.16 -19.34
C THR A 241 -20.70 -3.60 -18.76
N TRP A 242 -19.71 -2.72 -18.80
CA TRP A 242 -18.40 -2.99 -18.18
C TRP A 242 -18.54 -3.29 -16.69
N ARG A 243 -19.49 -2.62 -16.03
CA ARG A 243 -19.77 -2.83 -14.60
C ARG A 243 -20.25 -4.24 -14.27
N ASN A 244 -21.03 -4.88 -15.14
CA ASN A 244 -21.66 -6.16 -14.86
C ASN A 244 -21.26 -7.32 -15.78
N VAL A 245 -20.18 -7.16 -16.56
CA VAL A 245 -19.71 -8.20 -17.47
C VAL A 245 -19.11 -9.38 -16.71
N THR A 246 -19.68 -10.57 -16.91
CA THR A 246 -19.26 -11.83 -16.28
C THR A 246 -18.76 -12.86 -17.29
N ALA A 247 -18.55 -12.46 -18.54
CA ALA A 247 -18.05 -13.39 -19.56
C ALA A 247 -16.65 -13.91 -19.16
N ASN A 248 -16.48 -15.23 -19.24
CA ASN A 248 -15.30 -15.93 -18.74
C ASN A 248 -13.97 -15.39 -19.28
N VAL A 249 -13.96 -14.90 -20.54
CA VAL A 249 -12.76 -14.34 -21.16
C VAL A 249 -12.17 -13.20 -20.31
N PHE A 250 -12.99 -12.33 -19.73
CA PHE A 250 -12.53 -11.23 -18.87
C PHE A 250 -11.94 -11.68 -17.53
N SER A 251 -12.30 -12.90 -17.09
CA SER A 251 -11.82 -13.44 -15.81
C SER A 251 -10.54 -14.26 -15.97
N VAL A 252 -10.38 -15.00 -17.06
CA VAL A 252 -9.29 -15.97 -17.23
C VAL A 252 -8.10 -15.45 -18.04
N VAL A 253 -8.29 -14.42 -18.87
CA VAL A 253 -7.19 -13.82 -19.63
C VAL A 253 -6.17 -13.23 -18.66
N ASP A 254 -4.90 -13.30 -19.03
CA ASP A 254 -3.84 -12.64 -18.27
C ASP A 254 -3.77 -11.15 -18.64
N GLY A 255 -4.58 -10.33 -17.95
CA GLY A 255 -4.70 -8.90 -18.22
C GLY A 255 -3.37 -8.18 -18.07
N LYS A 256 -2.59 -8.51 -17.04
CA LYS A 256 -1.27 -7.97 -16.79
C LYS A 256 -0.34 -8.17 -18.00
N ARG A 257 -0.29 -9.40 -18.49
CA ARG A 257 0.56 -9.78 -19.62
C ARG A 257 0.13 -9.11 -20.92
N ILE A 258 -1.17 -9.20 -21.27
CA ILE A 258 -1.62 -8.69 -22.58
C ILE A 258 -1.69 -7.16 -22.63
N LEU A 259 -1.91 -6.50 -21.50
CA LEU A 259 -1.98 -5.04 -21.46
C LEU A 259 -0.60 -4.37 -21.31
N PHE A 260 0.34 -4.99 -20.53
CA PHE A 260 1.55 -4.27 -20.12
C PHE A 260 2.88 -5.02 -20.29
N GLU A 261 2.94 -6.36 -20.15
CA GLU A 261 4.21 -7.06 -19.93
C GLU A 261 4.72 -7.89 -21.13
N ASN A 262 3.91 -8.07 -22.17
CA ASN A 262 4.33 -8.82 -23.34
C ASN A 262 4.85 -7.88 -24.45
N ASP A 263 5.74 -8.36 -25.31
CA ASP A 263 6.20 -7.63 -26.51
C ASP A 263 5.03 -7.25 -27.44
N ASP A 264 3.97 -8.07 -27.46
CA ASP A 264 2.72 -7.81 -28.20
C ASP A 264 1.64 -7.15 -27.34
N SER A 265 1.97 -6.66 -26.13
CA SER A 265 1.00 -5.99 -25.26
C SER A 265 0.46 -4.71 -25.87
N LEU A 266 -0.72 -4.29 -25.44
CA LEU A 266 -1.32 -3.04 -25.88
C LEU A 266 -0.36 -1.86 -25.62
N PHE A 267 0.26 -1.82 -24.43
CA PHE A 267 1.26 -0.81 -24.10
C PHE A 267 2.39 -0.73 -25.13
N GLN A 268 3.01 -1.87 -25.50
CA GLN A 268 4.09 -1.88 -26.47
C GLN A 268 3.62 -1.50 -27.88
N LYS A 269 2.44 -1.95 -28.29
CA LYS A 269 1.86 -1.57 -29.60
C LYS A 269 1.61 -0.06 -29.69
N LEU A 270 1.09 0.54 -28.62
CA LEU A 270 0.88 2.00 -28.59
C LEU A 270 2.21 2.77 -28.61
N GLN A 271 3.21 2.33 -27.84
CA GLN A 271 4.54 2.95 -27.87
C GLN A 271 5.24 2.84 -29.24
N ASN A 272 5.10 1.70 -29.93
CA ASN A 272 5.66 1.53 -31.26
C ASN A 272 4.95 2.42 -32.31
N GLY A 273 3.64 2.66 -32.14
CA GLY A 273 2.86 3.55 -32.97
C GLY A 273 3.11 5.04 -32.67
N SER A 274 3.33 5.37 -31.41
CA SER A 274 3.61 6.74 -30.95
C SER A 274 4.48 6.70 -29.68
N PRO A 275 5.79 6.99 -29.75
CA PRO A 275 6.68 6.94 -28.59
C PRO A 275 6.31 7.92 -27.46
N SER A 276 5.47 8.91 -27.72
CA SER A 276 4.95 9.85 -26.73
C SER A 276 3.82 9.24 -25.86
N VAL A 277 3.16 8.18 -26.34
CA VAL A 277 2.06 7.53 -25.61
C VAL A 277 2.60 6.43 -24.70
N LYS A 278 2.69 6.72 -23.41
CA LYS A 278 3.18 5.79 -22.36
C LYS A 278 2.14 5.61 -21.27
N LEU A 279 1.08 4.86 -21.58
CA LEU A 279 -0.03 4.66 -20.65
C LEU A 279 0.33 3.66 -19.57
N ILE A 280 0.44 4.12 -18.33
CA ILE A 280 0.60 3.28 -17.16
C ILE A 280 -0.77 2.88 -16.58
N ARG A 281 -0.79 1.84 -15.75
CA ARG A 281 -1.99 1.26 -15.13
C ARG A 281 -2.88 2.31 -14.46
N GLU A 282 -2.28 3.18 -13.67
CA GLU A 282 -2.94 4.26 -12.94
C GLU A 282 -3.68 5.23 -13.88
N GLN A 283 -3.03 5.65 -14.96
CA GLN A 283 -3.63 6.59 -15.93
C GLN A 283 -4.87 6.00 -16.61
N VAL A 284 -4.83 4.71 -16.95
CA VAL A 284 -6.01 4.02 -17.49
C VAL A 284 -7.11 3.93 -16.44
N ALA A 285 -6.77 3.58 -15.20
CA ALA A 285 -7.72 3.52 -14.08
C ALA A 285 -8.38 4.89 -13.81
N MET A 286 -7.60 5.98 -13.81
CA MET A 286 -8.09 7.36 -13.67
C MET A 286 -9.01 7.80 -14.82
N SER A 287 -8.82 7.23 -16.02
CA SER A 287 -9.61 7.55 -17.21
C SER A 287 -10.91 6.75 -17.29
N MET A 288 -11.18 5.82 -16.38
CA MET A 288 -12.45 5.10 -16.29
C MET A 288 -13.53 6.00 -15.71
N VAL A 289 -14.74 5.91 -16.26
CA VAL A 289 -15.92 6.49 -15.61
C VAL A 289 -16.57 5.47 -14.68
N THR A 290 -17.34 5.94 -13.70
CA THR A 290 -17.92 5.09 -12.63
C THR A 290 -18.65 3.86 -13.16
N ASP A 291 -19.38 3.97 -14.28
CA ASP A 291 -20.13 2.85 -14.89
C ASP A 291 -19.26 1.85 -15.63
N GLU A 292 -17.99 2.16 -15.86
CA GLU A 292 -17.00 1.25 -16.45
C GLU A 292 -16.23 0.47 -15.38
N ILE A 293 -16.19 0.95 -14.15
CA ILE A 293 -15.58 0.25 -13.04
C ILE A 293 -16.48 -0.95 -12.69
N HIS A 294 -15.86 -2.15 -12.69
CA HIS A 294 -16.60 -3.39 -12.45
C HIS A 294 -17.17 -3.46 -11.03
N GLU A 295 -18.29 -4.15 -10.88
CA GLU A 295 -18.98 -4.29 -9.59
C GLU A 295 -18.10 -4.90 -8.49
N ASP A 296 -17.17 -5.80 -8.82
CA ASP A 296 -16.22 -6.36 -7.83
C ASP A 296 -15.34 -5.27 -7.20
N VAL A 297 -14.91 -4.30 -8.01
CA VAL A 297 -14.10 -3.15 -7.55
C VAL A 297 -14.95 -2.23 -6.67
N HIS A 298 -16.19 -1.94 -7.06
CA HIS A 298 -17.13 -1.17 -6.24
C HIS A 298 -17.38 -1.82 -4.88
N GLN A 299 -17.60 -3.14 -4.88
CA GLN A 299 -17.80 -3.89 -3.63
C GLN A 299 -16.57 -3.86 -2.74
N PHE A 300 -15.39 -4.00 -3.33
CA PHE A 300 -14.13 -3.93 -2.59
C PHE A 300 -13.90 -2.53 -1.99
N ILE A 301 -14.07 -1.47 -2.77
CA ILE A 301 -13.97 -0.09 -2.29
C ILE A 301 -15.00 0.17 -1.17
N SER A 302 -16.24 -0.28 -1.34
CA SER A 302 -17.28 -0.14 -0.31
C SER A 302 -16.90 -0.87 0.98
N LYS A 303 -16.27 -2.05 0.88
CA LYS A 303 -15.73 -2.78 2.02
C LYS A 303 -14.63 -1.96 2.71
N LEU A 304 -13.70 -1.37 1.97
CA LEU A 304 -12.64 -0.53 2.54
C LEU A 304 -13.22 0.70 3.25
N VAL A 305 -14.21 1.37 2.63
CA VAL A 305 -14.92 2.50 3.25
C VAL A 305 -15.53 2.10 4.60
N SER A 306 -16.16 0.92 4.66
CA SER A 306 -16.78 0.44 5.91
C SER A 306 -15.77 0.05 6.99
N LEU A 307 -14.54 -0.25 6.62
CA LEU A 307 -13.47 -0.64 7.55
C LEU A 307 -12.64 0.57 8.02
N ALA A 308 -12.55 1.62 7.19
CA ALA A 308 -11.79 2.85 7.48
C ALA A 308 -12.65 3.96 8.12
N GLY A 309 -13.95 3.80 8.11
CA GLY A 309 -14.93 4.73 8.69
C GLY A 309 -15.11 4.56 10.14
#